data_9f9715fa26137b7900beebe57a13a616
#
_entry.id   9f9715fa26137b7900beebe57a13a616
#
_cell.length_a   1.000
_cell.length_b   1.000
_cell.length_c   1.000
_cell.angle_alpha   90.00
_cell.angle_beta   90.00
_cell.angle_gamma   90.00
#
_symmetry.space_group_name_H-M   'P 1'
#
loop_
_entity.id
_entity.type
_entity.pdbx_description
1 polymer ?
#
loop_
_entity_poly.entity_id
_entity_poly.type
_entity_poly.pdbx_seq_one_letter_code
_entity_poly.pdbx_strand_id
1 'polypeptide(L)'
;MHMKRLLFCAAIVSLGACAHQVTYVAGTRIPYSDMNKSVLDACEEYRLAVERRDADALMLMAHKQYWEDSGTPSGSDDYGVEGLRNVLLTRLQKASDIRYSMRYVAVHQQCKTLLPGCRAAVDVLIDASFTIANSLGRPIRPDKRDQNQLVLEWDGHRWLFLSGM
;
A
#
# COMPACT_ATOMS: atom_id res chain seq x y z
N MET A 1 -75.65 -15.71 28.46
CA MET A 1 -74.54 -16.31 27.63
C MET A 1 -73.54 -15.19 27.29
N HIS A 2 -72.45 -15.01 28.13
CA HIS A 2 -71.53 -13.93 27.99
C HIS A 2 -70.17 -14.49 27.42
N MET A 3 -69.87 -14.11 26.22
CA MET A 3 -68.68 -14.50 25.49
C MET A 3 -67.57 -13.46 25.80
N LYS A 4 -66.61 -13.83 26.69
CA LYS A 4 -65.42 -13.00 26.98
C LYS A 4 -64.44 -13.09 25.83
N ARG A 5 -64.24 -11.97 25.14
CA ARG A 5 -63.17 -11.82 24.14
C ARG A 5 -61.82 -11.58 24.85
N LEU A 6 -60.91 -12.54 24.77
CA LEU A 6 -59.51 -12.36 25.17
C LEU A 6 -58.78 -11.58 24.06
N LEU A 7 -58.32 -10.37 24.38
CA LEU A 7 -57.35 -9.64 23.54
C LEU A 7 -55.95 -10.20 23.85
N PHE A 8 -55.34 -10.82 22.86
CA PHE A 8 -53.93 -11.24 22.89
C PHE A 8 -53.08 -10.07 22.39
N CYS A 9 -52.43 -9.33 23.32
CA CYS A 9 -51.41 -8.34 22.96
C CYS A 9 -50.10 -9.07 22.62
N ALA A 10 -49.80 -9.20 21.33
CA ALA A 10 -48.49 -9.68 20.88
C ALA A 10 -47.46 -8.52 21.01
N ALA A 11 -46.58 -8.61 22.02
CA ALA A 11 -45.46 -7.72 22.17
C ALA A 11 -44.39 -8.06 21.12
N ILE A 12 -44.26 -7.25 20.09
CA ILE A 12 -43.18 -7.35 19.11
C ILE A 12 -41.91 -6.78 19.76
N VAL A 13 -41.03 -7.66 20.22
CA VAL A 13 -39.65 -7.28 20.64
C VAL A 13 -38.82 -7.04 19.40
N SER A 14 -38.66 -5.80 19.02
CA SER A 14 -37.70 -5.38 17.99
C SER A 14 -36.27 -5.54 18.54
N LEU A 15 -35.60 -6.62 18.15
CA LEU A 15 -34.16 -6.81 18.32
C LEU A 15 -33.45 -5.80 17.43
N GLY A 16 -33.07 -4.64 17.99
CA GLY A 16 -32.18 -3.69 17.34
C GLY A 16 -30.81 -4.33 17.18
N ALA A 17 -30.54 -4.94 16.02
CA ALA A 17 -29.20 -5.37 15.64
C ALA A 17 -28.36 -4.09 15.47
N CYS A 18 -27.49 -3.78 16.45
CA CYS A 18 -26.44 -2.80 16.29
C CYS A 18 -25.45 -3.32 15.24
N ALA A 19 -25.69 -3.00 13.97
CA ALA A 19 -24.70 -3.24 12.92
C ALA A 19 -23.49 -2.38 13.24
N HIS A 20 -22.38 -3.01 13.63
CA HIS A 20 -21.10 -2.32 13.82
C HIS A 20 -20.65 -1.80 12.45
N GLN A 21 -20.75 -0.49 12.23
CA GLN A 21 -20.36 0.13 10.97
C GLN A 21 -18.84 0.21 10.90
N VAL A 22 -18.24 -0.60 10.03
CA VAL A 22 -16.79 -0.57 9.78
C VAL A 22 -16.46 0.73 9.05
N THR A 23 -15.60 1.55 9.63
CA THR A 23 -15.02 2.73 8.97
C THR A 23 -13.78 2.30 8.20
N TYR A 24 -13.55 2.87 7.01
CA TYR A 24 -12.40 2.57 6.17
C TYR A 24 -11.49 3.78 6.03
N VAL A 25 -10.20 3.55 5.74
CA VAL A 25 -9.29 4.61 5.33
C VAL A 25 -9.78 5.20 4.01
N ALA A 26 -9.82 6.52 3.90
CA ALA A 26 -10.39 7.23 2.76
C ALA A 26 -9.82 6.71 1.42
N GLY A 27 -10.70 6.46 0.45
CA GLY A 27 -10.33 5.94 -0.88
C GLY A 27 -9.94 4.46 -0.91
N THR A 28 -10.09 3.72 0.20
CA THR A 28 -9.70 2.30 0.29
C THR A 28 -10.83 1.43 0.85
N ARG A 29 -10.60 0.12 0.86
CA ARG A 29 -11.39 -0.86 1.62
C ARG A 29 -10.63 -1.40 2.85
N ILE A 30 -9.57 -0.73 3.27
CA ILE A 30 -8.79 -1.08 4.46
C ILE A 30 -9.51 -0.52 5.69
N PRO A 31 -9.83 -1.33 6.71
CA PRO A 31 -10.44 -0.85 7.95
C PRO A 31 -9.60 0.26 8.57
N TYR A 32 -10.28 1.30 9.04
CA TYR A 32 -9.60 2.43 9.66
C TYR A 32 -8.97 2.00 11.00
N SER A 33 -7.71 2.32 11.15
CA SER A 33 -6.98 2.50 12.39
C SER A 33 -5.90 3.55 12.15
N ASP A 34 -5.42 4.21 13.19
CA ASP A 34 -4.34 5.20 13.04
C ASP A 34 -3.08 4.56 12.43
N MET A 35 -2.80 3.31 12.76
CA MET A 35 -1.69 2.57 12.20
C MET A 35 -1.91 2.25 10.72
N ASN A 36 -3.10 1.76 10.32
CA ASN A 36 -3.40 1.53 8.90
C ASN A 36 -3.32 2.82 8.10
N LYS A 37 -3.87 3.90 8.65
CA LYS A 37 -3.78 5.21 7.99
C LYS A 37 -2.32 5.63 7.82
N SER A 38 -1.50 5.57 8.87
CA SER A 38 -0.11 6.03 8.82
C SER A 38 0.76 5.25 7.83
N VAL A 39 0.59 3.93 7.74
CA VAL A 39 1.34 3.13 6.76
C VAL A 39 0.87 3.39 5.33
N LEU A 40 -0.45 3.59 5.12
CA LEU A 40 -0.96 3.95 3.80
C LEU A 40 -0.55 5.37 3.37
N ASP A 41 -0.47 6.31 4.30
CA ASP A 41 0.07 7.66 4.02
C ASP A 41 1.53 7.56 3.52
N ALA A 42 2.37 6.73 4.14
CA ALA A 42 3.74 6.50 3.68
C ALA A 42 3.80 5.85 2.28
N CYS A 43 2.90 4.91 1.99
CA CYS A 43 2.79 4.32 0.65
C CYS A 43 2.33 5.37 -0.40
N GLU A 44 1.47 6.30 -0.02
CA GLU A 44 1.02 7.37 -0.91
C GLU A 44 2.13 8.41 -1.16
N GLU A 45 2.93 8.74 -0.15
CA GLU A 45 4.14 9.57 -0.32
C GLU A 45 5.13 8.91 -1.29
N TYR A 46 5.35 7.60 -1.16
CA TYR A 46 6.16 6.82 -2.10
C TYR A 46 5.59 6.91 -3.52
N ARG A 47 4.29 6.66 -3.70
CA ARG A 47 3.63 6.75 -5.01
C ARG A 47 3.85 8.11 -5.67
N LEU A 48 3.66 9.19 -4.91
CA LEU A 48 3.85 10.56 -5.40
C LEU A 48 5.32 10.85 -5.73
N ALA A 49 6.26 10.31 -4.97
CA ALA A 49 7.69 10.47 -5.24
C ALA A 49 8.10 9.76 -6.55
N VAL A 50 7.54 8.56 -6.82
CA VAL A 50 7.72 7.86 -8.11
C VAL A 50 7.21 8.71 -9.28
N GLU A 51 6.00 9.27 -9.19
CA GLU A 51 5.44 10.12 -10.26
C GLU A 51 6.27 11.37 -10.52
N ARG A 52 6.83 11.98 -9.46
CA ARG A 52 7.73 13.14 -9.59
C ARG A 52 9.15 12.78 -9.99
N ARG A 53 9.49 11.49 -10.06
CA ARG A 53 10.86 10.97 -10.31
C ARG A 53 11.86 11.49 -9.27
N ASP A 54 11.41 11.63 -8.04
CA ASP A 54 12.19 12.16 -6.94
C ASP A 54 13.02 11.03 -6.30
N ALA A 55 14.16 10.74 -6.94
CA ALA A 55 15.05 9.68 -6.49
C ALA A 55 15.61 9.93 -5.08
N ASP A 56 15.84 11.18 -4.70
CA ASP A 56 16.36 11.53 -3.37
C ASP A 56 15.29 11.28 -2.30
N ALA A 57 14.04 11.69 -2.53
CA ALA A 57 12.93 11.38 -1.63
C ALA A 57 12.74 9.86 -1.49
N LEU A 58 12.79 9.11 -2.60
CA LEU A 58 12.68 7.64 -2.57
C LEU A 58 13.82 7.01 -1.76
N MET A 59 15.05 7.48 -1.94
CA MET A 59 16.19 6.98 -1.14
C MET A 59 16.03 7.29 0.36
N LEU A 60 15.43 8.43 0.72
CA LEU A 60 15.14 8.78 2.12
C LEU A 60 14.04 7.91 2.74
N MET A 61 13.17 7.31 1.91
CA MET A 61 12.13 6.37 2.36
C MET A 61 12.66 4.95 2.53
N ALA A 62 13.79 4.60 1.91
CA ALA A 62 14.36 3.26 2.01
C ALA A 62 15.00 3.03 3.40
N HIS A 63 14.70 1.88 4.00
CA HIS A 63 15.36 1.45 5.23
C HIS A 63 16.83 1.06 4.93
N LYS A 64 17.74 1.25 5.87
CA LYS A 64 19.16 0.85 5.73
C LYS A 64 19.38 -0.64 5.42
N GLN A 65 18.39 -1.47 5.77
CA GLN A 65 18.37 -2.92 5.51
C GLN A 65 17.46 -3.25 4.32
N TYR A 66 17.16 -2.29 3.45
CA TYR A 66 16.35 -2.53 2.25
C TYR A 66 16.93 -3.69 1.45
N TRP A 67 16.06 -4.61 1.07
CA TRP A 67 16.42 -5.75 0.24
C TRP A 67 15.25 -6.09 -0.70
N GLU A 68 15.53 -6.17 -1.98
CA GLU A 68 14.60 -6.57 -3.02
C GLU A 68 15.04 -7.89 -3.59
N ASP A 69 14.19 -8.91 -3.51
CA ASP A 69 14.42 -10.25 -4.06
C ASP A 69 13.77 -10.45 -5.42
N SER A 70 13.13 -9.41 -5.95
CA SER A 70 12.44 -9.40 -7.26
C SER A 70 11.41 -10.52 -7.43
N GLY A 71 11.08 -11.28 -6.38
CA GLY A 71 10.15 -12.41 -6.41
C GLY A 71 10.61 -13.58 -7.29
N THR A 72 11.90 -13.67 -7.62
CA THR A 72 12.45 -14.74 -8.46
C THR A 72 13.29 -15.74 -7.65
N PRO A 73 13.35 -17.03 -8.05
CA PRO A 73 14.24 -18.01 -7.39
C PRO A 73 15.74 -17.75 -7.62
N SER A 74 16.07 -16.89 -8.58
CA SER A 74 17.44 -16.53 -8.93
C SER A 74 17.86 -15.29 -8.17
N GLY A 75 18.81 -15.37 -7.27
CA GLY A 75 19.36 -14.19 -6.58
C GLY A 75 20.18 -13.24 -7.47
N SER A 76 20.18 -13.42 -8.79
CA SER A 76 20.97 -12.58 -9.70
C SER A 76 20.39 -11.18 -9.94
N ASP A 77 19.13 -10.99 -9.64
CA ASP A 77 18.40 -9.72 -9.73
C ASP A 77 18.06 -9.10 -8.36
N ASP A 78 18.53 -9.74 -7.27
CA ASP A 78 18.42 -9.21 -5.92
C ASP A 78 19.32 -8.01 -5.71
N TYR A 79 18.84 -7.05 -4.93
CA TYR A 79 19.64 -5.88 -4.59
C TYR A 79 19.23 -5.24 -3.27
N GLY A 80 20.23 -4.63 -2.61
CA GLY A 80 20.05 -3.80 -1.42
C GLY A 80 19.95 -2.31 -1.77
N VAL A 81 20.18 -1.46 -0.78
CA VAL A 81 20.07 0.01 -0.85
C VAL A 81 20.88 0.60 -2.02
N GLU A 82 22.12 0.13 -2.25
CA GLU A 82 22.96 0.64 -3.34
C GLU A 82 22.42 0.24 -4.72
N GLY A 83 21.87 -0.96 -4.84
CA GLY A 83 21.19 -1.40 -6.06
C GLY A 83 19.92 -0.57 -6.32
N LEU A 84 19.13 -0.30 -5.28
CA LEU A 84 17.97 0.60 -5.37
C LEU A 84 18.41 1.98 -5.89
N ARG A 85 19.45 2.56 -5.30
CA ARG A 85 20.02 3.85 -5.76
C ARG A 85 20.33 3.81 -7.25
N ASN A 86 20.99 2.76 -7.70
CA ASN A 86 21.34 2.61 -9.12
C ASN A 86 20.08 2.50 -9.99
N VAL A 87 19.07 1.73 -9.59
CA VAL A 87 17.79 1.62 -10.30
C VAL A 87 17.10 2.98 -10.42
N LEU A 88 17.01 3.73 -9.32
CA LEU A 88 16.38 5.05 -9.31
C LEU A 88 17.11 6.05 -10.24
N LEU A 89 18.44 6.09 -10.19
CA LEU A 89 19.23 7.01 -11.01
C LEU A 89 19.30 6.61 -12.50
N THR A 90 19.23 5.31 -12.81
CA THR A 90 19.43 4.85 -14.19
C THR A 90 18.14 4.56 -14.93
N ARG A 91 17.10 4.09 -14.23
CA ARG A 91 15.81 3.72 -14.84
C ARG A 91 14.76 4.80 -14.64
N LEU A 92 14.50 5.19 -13.37
CA LEU A 92 13.45 6.16 -13.06
C LEU A 92 13.73 7.52 -13.70
N GLN A 93 14.97 8.01 -13.65
CA GLN A 93 15.30 9.30 -14.26
C GLN A 93 15.21 9.33 -15.79
N LYS A 94 15.30 8.17 -16.45
CA LYS A 94 15.12 8.07 -17.91
C LYS A 94 13.66 8.01 -18.35
N ALA A 95 12.76 7.73 -17.42
CA ALA A 95 11.34 7.72 -17.70
C ALA A 95 10.77 9.14 -17.67
N SER A 96 9.76 9.42 -18.47
CA SER A 96 8.96 10.65 -18.43
C SER A 96 7.48 10.32 -18.44
N ASP A 97 6.64 11.33 -18.18
CA ASP A 97 5.18 11.21 -18.20
C ASP A 97 4.67 10.02 -17.38
N ILE A 98 5.24 9.82 -16.20
CA ILE A 98 4.90 8.71 -15.33
C ILE A 98 3.48 8.91 -14.79
N ARG A 99 2.65 7.89 -14.94
CA ARG A 99 1.40 7.69 -14.22
C ARG A 99 1.60 6.45 -13.37
N TYR A 100 1.44 6.58 -12.07
CA TYR A 100 1.66 5.50 -11.13
C TYR A 100 0.52 5.46 -10.13
N SER A 101 -0.38 4.52 -10.32
CA SER A 101 -1.54 4.34 -9.44
C SER A 101 -1.38 3.07 -8.63
N MET A 102 -1.69 3.14 -7.34
CA MET A 102 -1.71 2.01 -6.44
C MET A 102 -3.11 1.83 -5.86
N ARG A 103 -3.62 0.61 -5.92
CA ARG A 103 -4.83 0.20 -5.21
C ARG A 103 -4.44 -0.70 -4.05
N TYR A 104 -4.70 -0.25 -2.84
CA TYR A 104 -4.43 -0.98 -1.61
C TYR A 104 -5.43 -2.12 -1.43
N VAL A 105 -4.92 -3.35 -1.26
CA VAL A 105 -5.72 -4.58 -1.16
C VAL A 105 -5.84 -5.01 0.29
N ALA A 106 -4.71 -5.09 1.00
CA ALA A 106 -4.64 -5.48 2.40
C ALA A 106 -3.48 -4.78 3.12
N VAL A 107 -3.60 -4.66 4.44
CA VAL A 107 -2.52 -4.26 5.35
C VAL A 107 -2.37 -5.35 6.40
N HIS A 108 -1.17 -5.93 6.48
CA HIS A 108 -0.80 -6.97 7.43
C HIS A 108 0.14 -6.37 8.47
N GLN A 109 -0.37 -6.13 9.66
CA GLN A 109 0.43 -5.59 10.77
C GLN A 109 1.04 -6.74 11.58
N GLN A 110 2.32 -6.63 11.91
CA GLN A 110 3.04 -7.60 12.75
C GLN A 110 3.07 -7.21 14.24
N CYS A 111 2.48 -6.08 14.59
CA CYS A 111 2.48 -5.52 15.95
C CYS A 111 1.10 -4.97 16.31
N LYS A 112 0.78 -4.98 17.61
CA LYS A 112 -0.48 -4.40 18.14
C LYS A 112 -0.36 -2.92 18.46
N THR A 113 0.86 -2.45 18.69
CA THR A 113 1.16 -1.07 19.08
C THR A 113 2.32 -0.57 18.21
N LEU A 114 2.23 0.67 17.76
CA LEU A 114 3.25 1.30 16.93
C LEU A 114 4.45 1.68 17.80
N LEU A 115 5.47 0.82 17.78
CA LEU A 115 6.77 1.01 18.44
C LEU A 115 7.88 0.84 17.42
N PRO A 116 9.09 1.39 17.65
CA PRO A 116 10.25 1.16 16.77
C PRO A 116 10.46 -0.34 16.50
N GLY A 117 10.68 -0.70 15.24
CA GLY A 117 10.78 -2.08 14.79
C GLY A 117 9.44 -2.75 14.46
N CYS A 118 8.30 -2.03 14.61
CA CYS A 118 7.01 -2.52 14.15
C CYS A 118 7.01 -2.62 12.62
N ARG A 119 6.59 -3.77 12.09
CA ARG A 119 6.52 -4.02 10.65
C ARG A 119 5.08 -4.11 10.15
N ALA A 120 4.90 -3.66 8.93
CA ALA A 120 3.67 -3.83 8.18
C ALA A 120 3.99 -4.24 6.75
N ALA A 121 3.16 -5.14 6.18
CA ALA A 121 3.18 -5.45 4.77
C ALA A 121 1.88 -4.94 4.13
N VAL A 122 1.99 -4.29 2.98
CA VAL A 122 0.87 -3.71 2.25
C VAL A 122 0.78 -4.34 0.88
N ASP A 123 -0.26 -5.13 0.65
CA ASP A 123 -0.54 -5.70 -0.66
C ASP A 123 -1.15 -4.63 -1.55
N VAL A 124 -0.57 -4.44 -2.73
CA VAL A 124 -0.98 -3.43 -3.69
C VAL A 124 -1.14 -4.00 -5.09
N LEU A 125 -2.08 -3.43 -5.83
CA LEU A 125 -2.17 -3.58 -7.28
C LEU A 125 -1.68 -2.29 -7.90
N ILE A 126 -0.63 -2.39 -8.71
CA ILE A 126 -0.01 -1.28 -9.40
C ILE A 126 -0.52 -1.23 -10.84
N ASP A 127 -0.91 -0.04 -11.28
CA ASP A 127 -1.18 0.27 -12.68
C ASP A 127 -0.31 1.46 -13.05
N ALA A 128 0.71 1.21 -13.86
CA ALA A 128 1.73 2.19 -14.20
C ALA A 128 1.91 2.33 -15.71
N SER A 129 2.09 3.54 -16.18
CA SER A 129 2.53 3.83 -17.54
C SER A 129 3.57 4.94 -17.52
N PHE A 130 4.56 4.84 -18.40
CA PHE A 130 5.64 5.80 -18.49
C PHE A 130 6.23 5.83 -19.90
N THR A 131 6.80 6.96 -20.29
CA THR A 131 7.48 7.12 -21.57
C THR A 131 8.97 6.85 -21.40
N ILE A 132 9.54 5.96 -22.23
CA ILE A 132 10.97 5.67 -22.32
C ILE A 132 11.42 5.64 -23.78
N ALA A 133 12.71 5.84 -24.02
CA ALA A 133 13.30 5.63 -25.35
C ALA A 133 13.54 4.12 -25.57
N ASN A 134 13.13 3.58 -26.72
CA ASN A 134 13.52 2.24 -27.14
C ASN A 134 14.98 2.21 -27.64
N SER A 135 15.45 1.03 -28.12
CA SER A 135 16.82 0.87 -28.64
C SER A 135 17.15 1.74 -29.86
N LEU A 136 16.12 2.26 -30.55
CA LEU A 136 16.26 3.16 -31.69
C LEU A 136 16.11 4.65 -31.31
N GLY A 137 16.05 4.94 -30.00
CA GLY A 137 15.84 6.30 -29.49
C GLY A 137 14.40 6.83 -29.66
N ARG A 138 13.45 6.02 -30.11
CA ARG A 138 12.05 6.42 -30.28
C ARG A 138 11.28 6.29 -28.98
N PRO A 139 10.41 7.26 -28.63
CA PRO A 139 9.59 7.17 -27.44
C PRO A 139 8.58 6.03 -27.57
N ILE A 140 8.49 5.21 -26.54
CA ILE A 140 7.45 4.19 -26.35
C ILE A 140 6.82 4.37 -24.97
N ARG A 141 5.54 3.97 -24.83
CA ARG A 141 4.78 4.08 -23.59
C ARG A 141 4.22 2.71 -23.18
N PRO A 142 5.02 1.87 -22.50
CA PRO A 142 4.49 0.63 -21.96
C PRO A 142 3.51 0.89 -20.81
N ASP A 143 2.45 0.10 -20.78
CA ASP A 143 1.57 -0.03 -19.63
C ASP A 143 1.96 -1.30 -18.85
N LYS A 144 2.06 -1.18 -17.52
CA LYS A 144 2.35 -2.29 -16.63
C LYS A 144 1.25 -2.40 -15.57
N ARG A 145 0.78 -3.63 -15.39
CA ARG A 145 -0.05 -4.00 -14.24
C ARG A 145 0.69 -5.08 -13.46
N ASP A 146 0.78 -4.87 -12.16
CA ASP A 146 1.52 -5.79 -11.30
C ASP A 146 0.86 -5.91 -9.93
N GLN A 147 1.09 -7.04 -9.27
CA GLN A 147 0.80 -7.23 -7.85
C GLN A 147 2.12 -7.14 -7.11
N ASN A 148 2.14 -6.31 -6.08
CA ASN A 148 3.35 -6.14 -5.28
C ASN A 148 2.98 -6.11 -3.80
N GLN A 149 3.96 -6.40 -2.94
CA GLN A 149 3.88 -6.24 -1.51
C GLN A 149 4.96 -5.26 -1.06
N LEU A 150 4.52 -4.15 -0.48
CA LEU A 150 5.41 -3.18 0.15
C LEU A 150 5.62 -3.59 1.59
N VAL A 151 6.85 -3.81 2.01
CA VAL A 151 7.18 -4.14 3.41
C VAL A 151 7.85 -2.93 4.06
N LEU A 152 7.27 -2.48 5.18
CA LEU A 152 7.74 -1.29 5.89
C LEU A 152 8.05 -1.61 7.35
N GLU A 153 8.98 -0.85 7.93
CA GLU A 153 9.30 -0.85 9.35
C GLU A 153 9.19 0.57 9.93
N TRP A 154 8.57 0.70 11.09
CA TRP A 154 8.50 1.95 11.85
C TRP A 154 9.79 2.19 12.62
N ASP A 155 10.50 3.29 12.35
CA ASP A 155 11.77 3.63 12.99
C ASP A 155 11.62 4.40 14.33
N GLY A 156 10.39 4.72 14.71
CA GLY A 156 10.02 5.56 15.85
C GLY A 156 9.47 6.93 15.45
N HIS A 157 9.68 7.34 14.20
CA HIS A 157 9.24 8.63 13.67
C HIS A 157 8.46 8.51 12.36
N ARG A 158 8.84 7.54 11.51
CA ARG A 158 8.24 7.32 10.19
C ARG A 158 8.36 5.87 9.75
N TRP A 159 7.58 5.51 8.75
CA TRP A 159 7.69 4.23 8.06
C TRP A 159 8.81 4.28 7.02
N LEU A 160 9.68 3.28 7.03
CA LEU A 160 10.76 3.09 6.06
C LEU A 160 10.56 1.76 5.33
N PHE A 161 10.78 1.75 4.04
CA PHE A 161 10.58 0.57 3.19
C PHE A 161 11.73 -0.43 3.37
N LEU A 162 11.39 -1.66 3.68
CA LEU A 162 12.32 -2.79 3.71
C LEU A 162 12.39 -3.51 2.36
N SER A 163 11.31 -3.51 1.56
CA SER A 163 11.25 -4.06 0.21
C SER A 163 10.05 -3.54 -0.58
N GLY A 164 10.02 -3.83 -1.88
CA GLY A 164 8.88 -3.60 -2.76
C GLY A 164 8.84 -2.23 -3.43
N MET A 165 9.91 -1.41 -3.35
CA MET A 165 9.98 -0.09 -3.99
C MET A 165 10.29 -0.14 -5.48
#